data_278d8c1b36de46e08f97d34af4de5313
#
_entry.id   278d8c1b36de46e08f97d34af4de5313
#
_cell.length_a   1.000
_cell.length_b   1.000
_cell.length_c   1.000
_cell.angle_alpha   90.00
_cell.angle_beta   90.00
_cell.angle_gamma   90.00
#
_symmetry.space_group_name_H-M   'P 1'
#
loop_
_entity.id
_entity.type
_entity.pdbx_description
1 polymer ?
#
loop_
_entity_poly.entity_id
_entity_poly.type
_entity_poly.pdbx_seq_one_letter_code
_entity_poly.pdbx_strand_id
1 'polypeptide(L)'
;MRTPFAAFALAFALAAPAHAAMVAKDIRYQVGGKEMQSVLVYDDAVKTPRPGLVMAPDWLGMTDDNVAIAKKMAGKDYVILVADVYGADVRPKTPDEA
;
A
#
# COMPACT_ATOMS: atom_id res chain seq x y z
N MET A 1 -38.38 8.30 -47.77
CA MET A 1 -37.17 7.51 -47.67
C MET A 1 -36.44 7.82 -46.38
N ARG A 2 -36.33 6.83 -45.53
CA ARG A 2 -35.80 7.03 -44.21
C ARG A 2 -34.40 6.46 -44.16
N THR A 3 -33.42 7.29 -43.99
CA THR A 3 -32.12 6.86 -43.58
C THR A 3 -32.17 6.47 -42.11
N PRO A 4 -31.83 5.23 -41.76
CA PRO A 4 -31.67 4.91 -40.37
C PRO A 4 -30.52 5.75 -39.82
N PHE A 5 -30.83 6.61 -38.89
CA PHE A 5 -29.82 7.12 -38.02
C PHE A 5 -29.34 5.93 -37.20
N ALA A 6 -28.25 5.34 -37.64
CA ALA A 6 -27.46 4.54 -36.73
C ALA A 6 -27.00 5.52 -35.65
N ALA A 7 -27.68 5.52 -34.55
CA ALA A 7 -27.13 6.11 -33.35
C ALA A 7 -25.88 5.31 -33.09
N PHE A 8 -24.75 5.80 -33.53
CA PHE A 8 -23.47 5.40 -32.95
C PHE A 8 -23.52 5.90 -31.54
N ALA A 9 -24.08 5.07 -30.67
CA ALA A 9 -23.70 5.12 -29.28
C ALA A 9 -22.22 4.80 -29.28
N LEU A 10 -21.39 5.83 -29.36
CA LEU A 10 -20.01 5.75 -29.05
C LEU A 10 -19.97 5.42 -27.56
N ALA A 11 -20.05 4.14 -27.25
CA ALA A 11 -19.69 3.66 -25.97
C ALA A 11 -18.20 3.99 -25.82
N PHE A 12 -17.90 5.18 -25.30
CA PHE A 12 -16.64 5.42 -24.69
C PHE A 12 -16.57 4.43 -23.53
N ALA A 13 -16.05 3.25 -23.82
CA ALA A 13 -15.43 2.50 -22.78
C ALA A 13 -14.34 3.41 -22.24
N LEU A 14 -14.66 4.13 -21.20
CA LEU A 14 -13.69 4.74 -20.34
C LEU A 14 -12.88 3.59 -19.78
N ALA A 15 -11.90 3.13 -20.54
CA ALA A 15 -10.80 2.41 -19.96
C ALA A 15 -10.21 3.41 -18.96
N ALA A 16 -10.61 3.26 -17.69
CA ALA A 16 -9.93 3.95 -16.63
C ALA A 16 -8.44 3.69 -16.83
N PRO A 17 -7.62 4.75 -17.04
CA PRO A 17 -6.19 4.52 -17.10
C PRO A 17 -5.84 3.69 -15.89
N ALA A 18 -5.01 2.64 -16.07
CA ALA A 18 -4.50 1.86 -14.97
C ALA A 18 -3.66 2.79 -14.11
N HIS A 19 -4.32 3.51 -13.21
CA HIS A 19 -3.64 4.30 -12.20
C HIS A 19 -2.93 3.34 -11.26
N ALA A 20 -1.65 3.61 -11.01
CA ALA A 20 -0.96 3.04 -9.88
C ALA A 20 -1.83 3.26 -8.65
N ALA A 21 -2.39 2.19 -8.12
CA ALA A 21 -3.19 2.23 -6.91
C ALA A 21 -2.35 1.68 -5.77
N MET A 22 -1.59 2.57 -5.15
CA MET A 22 -0.75 2.22 -4.02
C MET A 22 -1.61 1.96 -2.79
N VAL A 23 -1.55 0.74 -2.28
CA VAL A 23 -2.28 0.26 -1.11
C VAL A 23 -1.34 0.22 0.08
N ALA A 24 -1.83 0.66 1.23
CA ALA A 24 -1.21 0.44 2.53
C ALA A 24 -2.22 -0.28 3.40
N LYS A 25 -1.96 -1.55 3.69
CA LYS A 25 -2.88 -2.44 4.41
C LYS A 25 -2.31 -2.78 5.78
N ASP A 26 -3.10 -2.54 6.83
CA ASP A 26 -2.73 -2.94 8.18
C ASP A 26 -2.77 -4.46 8.31
N ILE A 27 -1.71 -5.02 8.86
CA ILE A 27 -1.58 -6.45 9.15
C ILE A 27 -1.37 -6.60 10.65
N ARG A 28 -2.36 -7.18 11.32
CA ARG A 28 -2.31 -7.45 12.76
C ARG A 28 -1.96 -8.91 13.02
N TYR A 29 -1.07 -9.12 13.98
CA TYR A 29 -0.64 -10.46 14.39
C TYR A 29 -0.08 -10.42 15.80
N GLN A 30 0.15 -11.59 16.39
CA GLN A 30 0.66 -11.76 17.75
C GLN A 30 2.09 -12.28 17.72
N VAL A 31 2.94 -11.69 18.53
CA VAL A 31 4.30 -12.19 18.79
C VAL A 31 4.49 -12.27 20.31
N GLY A 32 4.64 -13.49 20.83
CA GLY A 32 4.81 -13.69 22.27
C GLY A 32 3.69 -13.10 23.13
N GLY A 33 2.45 -13.14 22.65
CA GLY A 33 1.30 -12.56 23.34
C GLY A 33 1.13 -11.05 23.14
N LYS A 34 2.05 -10.40 22.44
CA LYS A 34 2.01 -8.98 22.14
C LYS A 34 1.41 -8.75 20.75
N GLU A 35 0.40 -7.90 20.65
CA GLU A 35 -0.18 -7.52 19.37
C GLU A 35 0.76 -6.59 18.62
N MET A 36 1.02 -6.95 17.37
CA MET A 36 1.81 -6.17 16.43
C MET A 36 0.92 -5.69 15.29
N GLN A 37 1.24 -4.52 14.75
CA GLN A 37 0.57 -4.00 13.58
C GLN A 37 1.61 -3.48 12.59
N SER A 38 1.89 -4.31 11.60
CA SER A 38 2.71 -3.93 10.46
C SER A 38 1.85 -3.38 9.32
N VAL A 39 2.47 -2.78 8.32
CA VAL A 39 1.77 -2.25 7.15
C VAL A 39 2.35 -2.88 5.90
N LEU A 40 1.48 -3.49 5.09
CA LEU A 40 1.83 -4.04 3.80
C LEU A 40 1.55 -3.01 2.71
N VAL A 41 2.56 -2.69 1.94
CA VAL A 41 2.52 -1.66 0.89
C VAL A 41 2.77 -2.29 -0.48
N TYR A 42 1.88 -2.05 -1.41
CA TYR A 42 1.99 -2.56 -2.77
C TYR A 42 1.08 -1.80 -3.74
N ASP A 43 1.42 -1.84 -5.02
CA ASP A 43 0.56 -1.35 -6.09
C ASP A 43 -0.41 -2.44 -6.53
N ASP A 44 -1.71 -2.26 -6.29
CA ASP A 44 -2.73 -3.27 -6.59
C ASP A 44 -3.09 -3.35 -8.09
N ALA A 45 -2.63 -2.41 -8.89
CA ALA A 45 -2.77 -2.49 -10.34
C ALA A 45 -1.82 -3.52 -10.97
N VAL A 46 -0.75 -3.90 -10.27
CA VAL A 46 0.19 -4.92 -10.72
C VAL A 46 -0.30 -6.29 -10.27
N LYS A 47 -0.62 -7.16 -11.23
CA LYS A 47 -1.20 -8.50 -10.96
C LYS A 47 -0.18 -9.63 -11.03
N THR A 48 1.05 -9.35 -11.42
CA THR A 48 2.14 -10.33 -11.47
C THR A 48 2.84 -10.45 -10.12
N PRO A 49 3.40 -11.62 -9.78
CA PRO A 49 4.21 -11.77 -8.59
C PRO A 49 5.40 -10.82 -8.57
N ARG A 50 5.72 -10.32 -7.39
CA ARG A 50 6.84 -9.39 -7.17
C ARG A 50 7.64 -9.85 -5.95
N PRO A 51 8.95 -9.54 -5.90
CA PRO A 51 9.73 -9.81 -4.70
C PRO A 51 9.19 -9.00 -3.52
N GLY A 52 9.22 -9.63 -2.35
CA GLY A 52 8.86 -9.01 -1.08
C GLY A 52 10.09 -8.46 -0.38
N LEU A 53 9.95 -7.30 0.20
CA LEU A 53 10.93 -6.68 1.07
C LEU A 53 10.34 -6.43 2.45
N VAL A 54 11.15 -6.59 3.47
CA VAL A 54 10.83 -6.16 4.84
C VAL A 54 11.60 -4.88 5.11
N MET A 55 10.89 -3.83 5.45
CA MET A 55 11.47 -2.54 5.78
C MET A 55 11.39 -2.35 7.29
N ALA A 56 12.54 -2.18 7.94
CA ALA A 56 12.59 -1.70 9.30
C ALA A 56 12.40 -0.18 9.28
N PRO A 57 11.41 0.36 10.01
CA PRO A 57 11.24 1.80 10.10
C PRO A 57 12.35 2.44 10.94
N ASP A 58 12.40 3.77 10.93
CA ASP A 58 13.26 4.51 11.83
C ASP A 58 12.76 4.41 13.29
N TRP A 59 13.40 5.15 14.22
CA TRP A 59 13.07 5.09 15.64
C TRP A 59 11.65 5.53 15.99
N LEU A 60 10.98 6.27 15.10
CA LEU A 60 9.56 6.62 15.25
C LEU A 60 8.62 5.43 15.01
N GLY A 61 9.09 4.38 14.37
CA GLY A 61 8.31 3.19 14.10
C GLY A 61 7.27 3.39 13.00
N MET A 62 6.04 3.01 13.28
CA MET A 62 4.95 3.02 12.31
C MET A 62 4.34 4.42 12.21
N THR A 63 4.82 5.22 11.27
CA THR A 63 4.34 6.56 10.97
C THR A 63 3.87 6.67 9.53
N ASP A 64 3.05 7.68 9.24
CA ASP A 64 2.63 7.97 7.87
C ASP A 64 3.82 8.30 6.97
N ASP A 65 4.84 8.96 7.51
CA ASP A 65 6.07 9.28 6.76
C ASP A 65 6.83 8.02 6.38
N ASN A 66 6.99 7.06 7.29
CA ASN A 66 7.66 5.80 7.02
C ASN A 66 6.87 4.96 6.00
N VAL A 67 5.55 4.96 6.09
CA VAL A 67 4.68 4.32 5.10
C VAL A 67 4.81 5.00 3.73
N ALA A 68 4.89 6.32 3.69
CA ALA A 68 5.10 7.06 2.44
C ALA A 68 6.44 6.72 1.77
N ILE A 69 7.49 6.53 2.55
CA ILE A 69 8.80 6.07 2.05
C ILE A 69 8.66 4.67 1.44
N ALA A 70 7.98 3.76 2.13
CA ALA A 70 7.74 2.41 1.62
C ALA A 70 6.97 2.43 0.30
N LYS A 71 5.97 3.28 0.16
CA LYS A 71 5.23 3.45 -1.09
C LYS A 71 6.12 3.86 -2.25
N LYS A 72 7.04 4.79 -2.02
CA LYS A 72 8.00 5.23 -3.04
C LYS A 72 8.97 4.11 -3.41
N MET A 73 9.43 3.35 -2.43
CA MET A 73 10.36 2.23 -2.66
C MET A 73 9.69 1.07 -3.38
N ALA A 74 8.46 0.78 -3.04
CA ALA A 74 7.72 -0.33 -3.65
C ALA A 74 7.48 -0.08 -5.14
N GLY A 75 6.95 1.08 -5.49
CA GLY A 75 6.59 1.36 -6.87
C GLY A 75 5.78 0.20 -7.45
N LYS A 76 6.12 -0.20 -8.65
CA LYS A 76 5.52 -1.35 -9.35
C LYS A 76 6.30 -2.65 -9.14
N ASP A 77 7.47 -2.59 -8.51
CA ASP A 77 8.46 -3.67 -8.54
C ASP A 77 8.46 -4.53 -7.28
N TYR A 78 8.01 -3.98 -6.15
CA TYR A 78 8.11 -4.65 -4.86
C TYR A 78 6.80 -4.62 -4.09
N VAL A 79 6.63 -5.62 -3.23
CA VAL A 79 5.68 -5.61 -2.11
C VAL A 79 6.51 -5.40 -0.85
N ILE A 80 6.19 -4.40 -0.05
CA ILE A 80 6.98 -4.05 1.13
C ILE A 80 6.15 -4.22 2.39
N LEU A 81 6.66 -4.99 3.35
CA LEU A 81 6.15 -5.01 4.70
C LEU A 81 6.96 -4.04 5.55
N VAL A 82 6.31 -2.97 6.00
CA VAL A 82 6.88 -2.09 7.02
C VAL A 82 6.67 -2.76 8.37
N ALA A 83 7.74 -3.23 8.97
CA ALA A 83 7.68 -4.05 10.19
C ALA A 83 7.43 -3.19 11.42
N ASP A 84 6.42 -3.57 12.22
CA ASP A 84 6.23 -3.01 13.54
C ASP A 84 7.31 -3.58 14.48
N VAL A 85 8.12 -2.70 15.05
CA VAL A 85 9.21 -3.10 15.95
C VAL A 85 8.90 -2.81 17.42
N TYR A 86 7.77 -2.16 17.70
CA TYR A 86 7.40 -1.75 19.06
C TYR A 86 6.17 -2.50 19.58
N GLY A 87 5.18 -2.72 18.76
CA GLY A 87 3.88 -3.23 19.13
C GLY A 87 2.76 -2.26 18.73
N ALA A 88 1.55 -2.77 18.57
CA ALA A 88 0.41 -2.01 18.06
C ALA A 88 0.08 -0.77 18.92
N ASP A 89 0.33 -0.85 20.23
CA ASP A 89 0.00 0.20 21.17
C ASP A 89 1.16 1.16 21.45
N VAL A 90 2.34 0.91 20.88
CA VAL A 90 3.55 1.70 21.15
C VAL A 90 3.89 2.53 19.91
N ARG A 91 3.75 3.83 20.07
CA ARG A 91 4.05 4.80 19.01
C ARG A 91 4.89 5.93 19.58
N PRO A 92 6.24 5.75 19.64
CA PRO A 92 7.11 6.74 20.25
C PRO A 92 7.06 8.06 19.46
N LYS A 93 7.10 9.16 20.19
CA LYS A 93 7.12 10.52 19.63
C LYS A 93 8.43 11.23 19.87
N THR A 94 9.22 10.70 20.79
CA THR A 94 10.54 11.24 21.16
C THR A 94 11.57 10.12 21.20
N PRO A 95 12.88 10.44 21.09
CA PRO A 95 13.92 9.43 21.21
C PRO A 95 13.91 8.70 22.56
N ASP A 96 13.48 9.37 23.62
CA ASP A 96 13.42 8.76 24.96
C ASP A 96 12.31 7.72 25.10
N GLU A 97 11.25 7.82 24.27
CA GLU A 97 10.16 6.85 24.22
C GLU A 97 10.48 5.63 23.33
N ALA A 98 11.50 5.75 22.49
CA ALA A 98 11.85 4.75 21.49
C ALA A 98 12.61 3.52 22.03
#